data_9c9104657a4369f9fb4b5ebfc0ce4c44
#
_entry.id   9c9104657a4369f9fb4b5ebfc0ce4c44
#
_cell.length_a   1.000
_cell.length_b   1.000
_cell.length_c   1.000
_cell.angle_alpha   90.00
_cell.angle_beta   90.00
_cell.angle_gamma   90.00
#
_symmetry.space_group_name_H-M   'P 1'
#
loop_
_entity.id
_entity.type
_entity.pdbx_description
1 polymer ?
#
loop_
_entity_poly.entity_id
_entity_poly.type
_entity_poly.pdbx_seq_one_letter_code
_entity_poly.pdbx_strand_id
1 'polypeptide(L)'
;PFDDAGNIIFTRTWTDASEPKVDNQGNEIRPSQVEVYKWQSTFCKDDMGYIINPYQFYFEAGENTITMEGVNEPMVLKKLTLAAIDDSVTYEEYLANCPGEGNSETNINYVQVVQGEDSTIRSESSLYAKYDKSAPNTQPYSVTNTILNYVGGETWCSAGQWIEWEFSVPEDGYYNITVKGRQNYARGSVSSRTVYIDGEIPFEEMEEISFEYENDWNNLTLADADGNPYKIYLTEGTHTIRLEATLGGSGILLEELEDSIYRLNQIYRKLLVYTGATPDQYRDYNIDQVYPEVMEAM
;
A
#
# COMPACT_ATOMS: atom_id res chain seq x y z
N PRO A 1 -27.94 2.92 -7.32
CA PRO A 1 -27.27 4.15 -6.93
C PRO A 1 -26.25 3.80 -5.87
N PHE A 2 -25.00 4.06 -6.13
CA PHE A 2 -23.94 3.93 -5.14
C PHE A 2 -23.97 5.21 -4.30
N ASP A 3 -24.69 5.19 -3.20
CA ASP A 3 -24.76 6.32 -2.28
C ASP A 3 -23.50 6.43 -1.41
N ASP A 4 -22.58 5.40 -1.49
CA ASP A 4 -21.33 5.35 -0.74
C ASP A 4 -20.17 4.82 -1.61
N ALA A 5 -19.78 5.56 -2.65
CA ALA A 5 -18.56 5.24 -3.38
C ALA A 5 -17.28 5.62 -2.60
N GLY A 6 -17.38 5.73 -1.28
CA GLY A 6 -16.28 6.10 -0.41
C GLY A 6 -15.73 7.50 -0.64
N ASN A 7 -14.71 7.85 0.09
CA ASN A 7 -13.99 9.10 -0.10
C ASN A 7 -12.82 8.86 -1.06
N ILE A 8 -12.71 9.67 -2.12
CA ILE A 8 -11.52 9.66 -2.96
C ILE A 8 -10.45 10.48 -2.23
N ILE A 9 -9.34 9.83 -1.88
CA ILE A 9 -8.24 10.48 -1.18
C ILE A 9 -7.11 10.74 -2.17
N PHE A 10 -6.70 12.00 -2.29
CA PHE A 10 -5.47 12.40 -2.94
C PHE A 10 -4.42 12.68 -1.86
N THR A 11 -3.41 11.84 -1.76
CA THR A 11 -2.33 12.04 -0.82
C THR A 11 -1.44 13.20 -1.26
N ARG A 12 -0.93 13.99 -0.30
CA ARG A 12 0.17 14.92 -0.55
C ARG A 12 1.42 14.14 -0.87
N THR A 13 2.30 14.71 -1.67
CA THR A 13 3.59 14.10 -1.96
C THR A 13 4.71 14.86 -1.26
N TRP A 14 5.63 14.13 -0.68
CA TRP A 14 6.73 14.65 0.13
C TRP A 14 8.08 14.19 -0.39
N THR A 15 9.10 15.04 -0.24
CA THR A 15 10.49 14.71 -0.51
C THR A 15 11.39 15.36 0.54
N ASP A 16 12.66 14.98 0.54
CA ASP A 16 13.66 15.63 1.36
C ASP A 16 14.00 17.02 0.80
N ALA A 17 14.09 18.03 1.66
CA ALA A 17 14.40 19.40 1.26
C ALA A 17 15.85 19.57 0.75
N SER A 18 16.71 18.65 1.14
CA SER A 18 18.15 18.65 0.79
C SER A 18 18.75 17.28 1.09
N GLU A 19 19.94 17.03 0.60
CA GLU A 19 20.78 15.93 1.06
C GLU A 19 21.02 16.00 2.59
N PRO A 20 21.21 14.85 3.27
CA PRO A 20 21.57 14.82 4.67
C PRO A 20 22.81 15.66 4.96
N LYS A 21 22.74 16.52 5.97
CA LYS A 21 23.89 17.27 6.45
C LYS A 21 24.68 16.45 7.45
N VAL A 22 25.99 16.59 7.42
CA VAL A 22 26.89 15.89 8.35
C VAL A 22 27.32 16.85 9.45
N ASP A 23 27.18 16.44 10.72
CA ASP A 23 27.67 17.22 11.86
C ASP A 23 29.20 17.14 12.01
N ASN A 24 29.73 17.84 12.99
CA ASN A 24 31.18 17.87 13.27
C ASN A 24 31.74 16.55 13.84
N GLN A 25 30.87 15.58 14.14
CA GLN A 25 31.23 14.25 14.60
C GLN A 25 31.11 13.21 13.50
N GLY A 26 30.64 13.60 12.31
CA GLY A 26 30.42 12.71 11.19
C GLY A 26 29.08 11.99 11.19
N ASN A 27 28.10 12.46 11.99
CA ASN A 27 26.74 11.91 11.97
C ASN A 27 25.89 12.65 10.94
N GLU A 28 25.10 11.92 10.21
CA GLU A 28 24.09 12.48 9.32
C GLU A 28 22.90 13.03 10.11
N ILE A 29 22.47 14.20 9.71
CA ILE A 29 21.28 14.87 10.22
C ILE A 29 20.21 14.74 9.17
N ARG A 30 19.09 14.11 9.54
CA ARG A 30 17.94 13.95 8.67
C ARG A 30 17.47 15.31 8.14
N PRO A 31 17.26 15.44 6.81
CA PRO A 31 16.68 16.64 6.22
C PRO A 31 15.22 16.83 6.63
N SER A 32 14.75 18.07 6.58
CA SER A 32 13.33 18.36 6.72
C SER A 32 12.56 17.88 5.48
N GLN A 33 11.31 17.49 5.67
CA GLN A 33 10.43 17.11 4.58
C GLN A 33 9.74 18.34 4.00
N VAL A 34 9.63 18.40 2.68
CA VAL A 34 8.90 19.44 1.95
C VAL A 34 7.86 18.82 1.05
N GLU A 35 6.74 19.51 0.91
CA GLU A 35 5.67 19.08 0.01
C GLU A 35 6.07 19.35 -1.44
N VAL A 36 5.81 18.37 -2.31
CA VAL A 36 6.00 18.47 -3.76
C VAL A 36 4.64 18.51 -4.43
N TYR A 37 4.38 19.55 -5.19
CA TYR A 37 3.14 19.70 -5.95
C TYR A 37 3.27 18.94 -7.28
N LYS A 38 2.66 17.75 -7.35
CA LYS A 38 2.65 16.90 -8.55
C LYS A 38 1.21 16.54 -8.91
N TRP A 39 0.90 16.53 -10.21
CA TRP A 39 -0.34 15.94 -10.66
C TRP A 39 -0.36 14.46 -10.36
N GLN A 40 -1.42 14.00 -9.74
CA GLN A 40 -1.63 12.61 -9.41
C GLN A 40 -2.85 12.08 -10.17
N SER A 41 -2.79 10.83 -10.57
CA SER A 41 -3.94 10.07 -11.04
C SER A 41 -4.22 8.96 -10.02
N THR A 42 -5.47 8.83 -9.63
CA THR A 42 -5.91 7.75 -8.75
C THR A 42 -7.24 7.22 -9.24
N PHE A 43 -7.50 5.97 -9.00
CA PHE A 43 -8.82 5.37 -9.19
C PHE A 43 -9.72 5.69 -8.00
N CYS A 44 -11.05 5.63 -8.23
CA CYS A 44 -12.00 5.56 -7.13
C CYS A 44 -11.86 4.17 -6.51
N LYS A 45 -11.29 4.10 -5.33
CA LYS A 45 -11.08 2.85 -4.59
C LYS A 45 -11.45 3.05 -3.12
N ASP A 46 -11.49 1.97 -2.37
CA ASP A 46 -11.76 2.00 -0.95
C ASP A 46 -10.70 2.82 -0.21
N ASP A 47 -11.15 3.79 0.59
CA ASP A 47 -10.29 4.72 1.34
C ASP A 47 -9.70 4.07 2.60
N MET A 48 -10.31 2.99 3.11
CA MET A 48 -9.81 2.22 4.25
C MET A 48 -8.77 1.16 3.83
N GLY A 49 -8.68 0.87 2.53
CA GLY A 49 -7.72 -0.07 1.97
C GLY A 49 -8.10 -1.55 2.19
N TYR A 50 -9.35 -1.86 2.47
CA TYR A 50 -9.84 -3.24 2.56
C TYR A 50 -9.87 -3.91 1.20
N ILE A 51 -10.21 -3.15 0.15
CA ILE A 51 -10.30 -3.59 -1.23
C ILE A 51 -9.25 -2.86 -2.05
N ILE A 52 -8.37 -3.61 -2.72
CA ILE A 52 -7.30 -3.05 -3.56
C ILE A 52 -7.87 -2.56 -4.88
N ASN A 53 -8.80 -3.33 -5.45
CA ASN A 53 -9.35 -3.08 -6.78
C ASN A 53 -10.20 -1.81 -6.82
N PRO A 54 -10.14 -1.07 -7.94
CA PRO A 54 -10.98 0.09 -8.15
C PRO A 54 -12.48 -0.24 -8.09
N TYR A 55 -13.28 0.70 -7.59
CA TYR A 55 -14.72 0.58 -7.64
C TYR A 55 -15.22 0.54 -9.08
N GLN A 56 -16.16 -0.36 -9.33
CA GLN A 56 -16.82 -0.55 -10.60
C GLN A 56 -18.19 0.12 -10.58
N PHE A 57 -18.44 1.02 -11.54
CA PHE A 57 -19.71 1.74 -11.64
C PHE A 57 -20.47 1.26 -12.88
N TYR A 58 -21.71 0.83 -12.67
CA TYR A 58 -22.60 0.49 -13.78
C TYR A 58 -23.34 1.76 -14.25
N PHE A 59 -23.22 2.07 -15.53
CA PHE A 59 -23.97 3.14 -16.18
C PHE A 59 -24.95 2.55 -17.19
N GLU A 60 -26.22 2.99 -17.11
CA GLU A 60 -27.20 2.66 -18.13
C GLU A 60 -26.92 3.46 -19.41
N ALA A 61 -27.41 2.94 -20.55
CA ALA A 61 -27.30 3.68 -21.80
C ALA A 61 -28.11 4.99 -21.72
N GLY A 62 -27.50 6.12 -21.99
CA GLY A 62 -28.13 7.42 -21.96
C GLY A 62 -27.37 8.44 -21.12
N GLU A 63 -28.10 9.39 -20.59
CA GLU A 63 -27.52 10.46 -19.75
C GLU A 63 -27.35 9.99 -18.30
N ASN A 64 -26.13 10.05 -17.79
CA ASN A 64 -25.80 9.73 -16.42
C ASN A 64 -25.13 10.94 -15.76
N THR A 65 -25.27 11.07 -14.45
CA THR A 65 -24.69 12.17 -13.69
C THR A 65 -23.72 11.63 -12.65
N ILE A 66 -22.51 12.19 -12.61
CA ILE A 66 -21.52 11.95 -11.57
C ILE A 66 -21.40 13.21 -10.74
N THR A 67 -21.59 13.08 -9.43
CA THR A 67 -21.45 14.19 -8.49
C THR A 67 -20.21 13.96 -7.64
N MET A 68 -19.34 14.97 -7.57
CA MET A 68 -18.18 14.98 -6.68
C MET A 68 -18.36 16.10 -5.68
N GLU A 69 -18.24 15.77 -4.40
CA GLU A 69 -18.38 16.72 -3.30
C GLU A 69 -17.04 16.90 -2.59
N GLY A 70 -16.63 18.15 -2.36
CA GLY A 70 -15.45 18.44 -1.56
C GLY A 70 -15.78 18.32 -0.07
N VAL A 71 -15.20 17.33 0.62
CA VAL A 71 -15.50 17.04 2.03
C VAL A 71 -14.54 17.77 2.98
N ASN A 72 -13.25 17.69 2.75
CA ASN A 72 -12.24 18.15 3.72
C ASN A 72 -11.33 19.27 3.19
N GLU A 73 -10.63 19.05 2.09
CA GLU A 73 -9.58 19.97 1.64
C GLU A 73 -9.86 20.54 0.25
N PRO A 74 -9.37 21.77 -0.04
CA PRO A 74 -9.46 22.32 -1.39
C PRO A 74 -8.63 21.46 -2.36
N MET A 75 -9.19 21.18 -3.53
CA MET A 75 -8.61 20.35 -4.56
C MET A 75 -8.70 21.04 -5.92
N VAL A 76 -7.71 20.80 -6.77
CA VAL A 76 -7.73 21.18 -8.19
C VAL A 76 -7.87 19.92 -9.02
N LEU A 77 -9.02 19.77 -9.69
CA LEU A 77 -9.29 18.64 -10.58
C LEU A 77 -8.93 19.02 -12.02
N LYS A 78 -8.07 18.21 -12.66
CA LYS A 78 -7.68 18.39 -14.05
C LYS A 78 -8.57 17.61 -15.02
N LYS A 79 -8.88 16.37 -14.68
CA LYS A 79 -9.53 15.42 -15.59
C LYS A 79 -10.23 14.32 -14.80
N LEU A 80 -11.40 13.94 -15.25
CA LEU A 80 -12.07 12.70 -14.90
C LEU A 80 -12.03 11.78 -16.13
N THR A 81 -11.64 10.53 -15.94
CA THR A 81 -11.62 9.53 -17.01
C THR A 81 -12.52 8.37 -16.61
N LEU A 82 -13.43 8.00 -17.51
CA LEU A 82 -14.18 6.77 -17.42
C LEU A 82 -13.49 5.78 -18.37
N ALA A 83 -13.07 4.66 -17.85
CA ALA A 83 -12.49 3.58 -18.62
C ALA A 83 -13.35 2.33 -18.46
N ALA A 84 -13.40 1.48 -19.48
CA ALA A 84 -13.84 0.13 -19.30
C ALA A 84 -12.88 -0.55 -18.32
N ILE A 85 -13.42 -1.44 -17.50
CA ILE A 85 -12.58 -2.22 -16.60
C ILE A 85 -11.92 -3.28 -17.45
N ASP A 86 -10.58 -3.27 -17.44
CA ASP A 86 -9.80 -4.43 -17.79
C ASP A 86 -9.45 -5.14 -16.48
N ASP A 87 -9.68 -6.43 -16.43
CA ASP A 87 -9.15 -7.25 -15.34
C ASP A 87 -7.62 -7.17 -15.40
N SER A 88 -6.97 -7.14 -14.24
CA SER A 88 -5.52 -7.18 -14.18
C SER A 88 -5.03 -8.42 -14.94
N VAL A 89 -4.03 -8.23 -15.79
CA VAL A 89 -3.44 -9.37 -16.55
C VAL A 89 -2.64 -10.26 -15.60
N THR A 90 -2.73 -11.55 -15.77
CA THR A 90 -1.87 -12.49 -15.05
C THR A 90 -0.41 -12.37 -15.50
N TYR A 91 0.54 -12.86 -14.70
CA TYR A 91 1.95 -12.86 -15.09
C TYR A 91 2.21 -13.60 -16.41
N GLU A 92 1.51 -14.70 -16.67
CA GLU A 92 1.64 -15.45 -17.92
C GLU A 92 1.17 -14.60 -19.14
N GLU A 93 0.05 -13.91 -19.02
CA GLU A 93 -0.48 -13.01 -20.03
C GLU A 93 0.43 -11.80 -20.25
N TYR A 94 0.98 -11.26 -19.15
CA TYR A 94 1.97 -10.19 -19.22
C TYR A 94 3.18 -10.62 -20.05
N LEU A 95 3.77 -11.78 -19.74
CA LEU A 95 4.92 -12.30 -20.50
C LEU A 95 4.58 -12.57 -21.97
N ALA A 96 3.40 -13.08 -22.27
CA ALA A 96 2.95 -13.32 -23.64
C ALA A 96 2.85 -12.03 -24.48
N ASN A 97 2.57 -10.91 -23.83
CA ASN A 97 2.47 -9.59 -24.47
C ASN A 97 3.81 -8.85 -24.53
N CYS A 98 4.84 -9.31 -23.81
CA CYS A 98 6.16 -8.70 -23.80
C CYS A 98 7.03 -9.20 -24.98
N PRO A 99 8.06 -8.46 -25.40
CA PRO A 99 9.00 -8.87 -26.44
C PRO A 99 9.60 -10.26 -26.16
N GLY A 100 9.55 -11.14 -27.19
CA GLY A 100 10.05 -12.52 -27.06
C GLY A 100 9.19 -13.43 -26.17
N GLU A 101 7.96 -13.03 -25.83
CA GLU A 101 7.02 -13.80 -25.01
C GLU A 101 7.64 -14.27 -23.67
N GLY A 102 8.52 -13.44 -23.09
CA GLY A 102 9.19 -13.75 -21.82
C GLY A 102 10.28 -14.85 -21.93
N ASN A 103 10.56 -15.36 -23.12
CA ASN A 103 11.57 -16.42 -23.32
C ASN A 103 13.02 -15.91 -23.22
N SER A 104 13.23 -14.60 -23.29
CA SER A 104 14.57 -14.02 -23.13
C SER A 104 15.03 -14.15 -21.68
N GLU A 105 16.32 -14.36 -21.49
CA GLU A 105 16.94 -14.35 -20.16
C GLU A 105 16.97 -12.92 -19.60
N THR A 106 16.98 -12.81 -18.27
CA THR A 106 17.18 -11.53 -17.61
C THR A 106 18.61 -11.02 -17.83
N ASN A 107 18.79 -9.69 -17.83
CA ASN A 107 20.11 -9.08 -17.96
C ASN A 107 20.92 -9.29 -16.69
N ILE A 108 21.64 -10.39 -16.60
CA ILE A 108 22.44 -10.79 -15.43
C ILE A 108 23.74 -9.99 -15.27
N ASN A 109 24.14 -9.24 -16.29
CA ASN A 109 25.39 -8.47 -16.29
C ASN A 109 25.21 -7.06 -15.70
N TYR A 110 23.98 -6.66 -15.42
CA TYR A 110 23.67 -5.36 -14.85
C TYR A 110 23.02 -5.49 -13.48
N VAL A 111 23.56 -4.77 -12.51
CA VAL A 111 23.01 -4.65 -11.17
C VAL A 111 23.05 -3.18 -10.78
N GLN A 112 21.91 -2.61 -10.50
CA GLN A 112 21.80 -1.29 -9.88
C GLN A 112 21.27 -1.47 -8.45
N VAL A 113 21.95 -0.83 -7.51
CA VAL A 113 21.48 -0.73 -6.14
C VAL A 113 20.90 0.65 -5.91
N VAL A 114 19.64 0.71 -5.52
CA VAL A 114 18.98 1.95 -5.08
C VAL A 114 18.79 1.85 -3.59
N GLN A 115 19.31 2.81 -2.85
CA GLN A 115 19.20 2.79 -1.40
C GLN A 115 17.78 3.18 -0.97
N GLY A 116 17.28 2.53 0.08
CA GLY A 116 15.91 2.75 0.55
C GLY A 116 15.70 4.19 1.05
N GLU A 117 16.71 4.77 1.69
CA GLU A 117 16.72 6.15 2.18
C GLU A 117 16.70 7.20 1.07
N ASP A 118 17.18 6.87 -0.13
CA ASP A 118 17.23 7.76 -1.30
C ASP A 118 15.90 7.78 -2.09
N SER A 119 14.78 7.58 -1.40
CA SER A 119 13.48 7.62 -2.07
C SER A 119 13.16 9.00 -2.65
N THR A 120 12.60 8.99 -3.86
CA THR A 120 12.33 10.21 -4.64
C THR A 120 11.16 10.99 -4.07
N ILE A 121 10.03 10.32 -3.83
CA ILE A 121 8.81 10.90 -3.25
C ILE A 121 8.08 9.89 -2.37
N ARG A 122 7.26 10.43 -1.46
CA ARG A 122 6.53 9.64 -0.45
C ARG A 122 5.13 10.20 -0.27
N SER A 123 4.19 9.36 0.14
CA SER A 123 2.81 9.75 0.43
C SER A 123 2.67 10.61 1.69
N GLU A 124 3.62 10.49 2.63
CA GLU A 124 3.56 11.19 3.91
C GLU A 124 4.92 11.67 4.37
N SER A 125 4.94 12.78 5.11
CA SER A 125 6.16 13.33 5.70
C SER A 125 6.74 12.47 6.82
N SER A 126 5.98 11.50 7.35
CA SER A 126 6.42 10.54 8.36
C SER A 126 7.31 9.43 7.81
N LEU A 127 7.29 9.22 6.48
CA LEU A 127 8.07 8.21 5.78
C LEU A 127 9.47 8.72 5.40
N TYR A 128 10.21 9.19 6.37
CA TYR A 128 11.55 9.74 6.19
C TYR A 128 12.65 8.71 6.41
N ALA A 129 13.85 9.03 5.93
CA ALA A 129 15.04 8.22 6.13
C ALA A 129 15.41 8.08 7.62
N LYS A 130 15.80 6.88 8.02
CA LYS A 130 16.18 6.47 9.39
C LYS A 130 17.52 5.74 9.36
N TYR A 131 18.06 5.42 10.53
CA TYR A 131 19.30 4.65 10.65
C TYR A 131 19.10 3.37 11.45
N ASP A 132 19.79 2.31 11.06
CA ASP A 132 19.90 1.06 11.80
C ASP A 132 21.39 0.65 11.92
N LYS A 133 21.84 0.42 13.14
CA LYS A 133 23.18 -0.07 13.46
C LYS A 133 23.17 -1.53 13.92
N SER A 134 22.02 -2.20 13.91
CA SER A 134 21.89 -3.56 14.44
C SER A 134 22.54 -4.62 13.56
N ALA A 135 22.66 -4.35 12.26
CA ALA A 135 23.14 -5.32 11.28
C ALA A 135 24.18 -4.73 10.33
N PRO A 136 25.41 -5.28 10.31
CA PRO A 136 26.48 -4.80 9.42
C PRO A 136 26.21 -4.99 7.93
N ASN A 137 25.24 -5.84 7.57
CA ASN A 137 24.82 -6.06 6.19
C ASN A 137 23.85 -4.99 5.67
N THR A 138 23.44 -4.04 6.50
CA THR A 138 22.65 -2.87 6.09
C THR A 138 23.61 -1.79 5.63
N GLN A 139 23.53 -1.41 4.37
CA GLN A 139 24.43 -0.41 3.77
C GLN A 139 23.64 0.86 3.44
N PRO A 140 24.27 2.06 3.63
CA PRO A 140 25.58 2.32 4.23
C PRO A 140 25.62 1.96 5.73
N TYR A 141 26.77 1.56 6.25
CA TYR A 141 26.94 1.12 7.64
C TYR A 141 28.12 1.80 8.33
N SER A 142 27.91 2.23 9.56
CA SER A 142 28.98 2.71 10.43
C SER A 142 28.79 2.25 11.87
N VAL A 143 29.84 1.75 12.47
CA VAL A 143 29.84 1.35 13.89
C VAL A 143 29.75 2.59 14.81
N THR A 144 30.41 3.67 14.43
CA THR A 144 30.57 4.87 15.25
C THR A 144 29.52 5.92 14.94
N ASN A 145 29.37 6.25 13.66
CA ASN A 145 28.56 7.37 13.22
C ASN A 145 27.11 6.96 12.94
N THR A 146 26.21 7.89 13.08
CA THR A 146 24.82 7.73 12.63
C THR A 146 24.77 8.04 11.14
N ILE A 147 24.41 7.04 10.34
CA ILE A 147 24.25 7.16 8.88
C ILE A 147 22.84 6.67 8.55
N LEU A 148 22.10 7.45 7.78
CA LEU A 148 20.78 7.07 7.32
C LEU A 148 20.93 5.91 6.32
N ASN A 149 20.18 4.82 6.52
CA ASN A 149 20.37 3.62 5.72
C ASN A 149 19.11 2.77 5.55
N TYR A 150 17.94 3.33 5.87
CA TYR A 150 16.65 2.71 5.55
C TYR A 150 15.51 3.71 5.63
N VAL A 151 14.36 3.33 5.12
CA VAL A 151 13.10 4.09 5.19
C VAL A 151 11.96 3.19 5.71
N GLY A 152 10.92 3.80 6.26
CA GLY A 152 9.74 3.06 6.72
C GLY A 152 9.82 2.59 8.19
N GLY A 153 9.66 1.29 8.43
CA GLY A 153 9.54 0.71 9.76
C GLY A 153 8.16 1.01 10.37
N GLU A 154 8.12 1.36 11.64
CA GLU A 154 6.89 1.63 12.40
C GLU A 154 5.99 2.73 11.82
N THR A 155 6.53 3.62 11.01
CA THR A 155 5.77 4.70 10.39
C THR A 155 5.17 4.32 9.04
N TRP A 156 5.52 3.18 8.47
CA TRP A 156 4.97 2.67 7.23
C TRP A 156 4.06 1.47 7.50
N CYS A 157 2.92 1.73 8.12
CA CYS A 157 2.03 0.72 8.67
C CYS A 157 0.55 0.89 8.31
N SER A 158 0.19 1.97 7.61
CA SER A 158 -1.20 2.22 7.20
C SER A 158 -1.40 1.89 5.73
N ALA A 159 -2.54 1.28 5.39
CA ALA A 159 -2.92 1.03 4.02
C ALA A 159 -2.94 2.34 3.21
N GLY A 160 -2.51 2.26 1.95
CA GLY A 160 -2.39 3.42 1.07
C GLY A 160 -1.15 4.29 1.26
N GLN A 161 -0.32 4.04 2.29
CA GLN A 161 0.99 4.69 2.40
C GLN A 161 1.96 4.12 1.38
N TRP A 162 2.63 4.97 0.63
CA TRP A 162 3.57 4.52 -0.39
C TRP A 162 4.87 5.33 -0.41
N ILE A 163 5.91 4.68 -0.94
CA ILE A 163 7.23 5.26 -1.21
C ILE A 163 7.62 4.90 -2.63
N GLU A 164 8.20 5.86 -3.36
CA GLU A 164 8.63 5.72 -4.76
C GLU A 164 10.10 6.04 -4.91
N TRP A 165 10.78 5.23 -5.70
CA TRP A 165 12.19 5.39 -6.06
C TRP A 165 12.33 5.47 -7.57
N GLU A 166 13.29 6.27 -8.02
CA GLU A 166 13.70 6.36 -9.41
C GLU A 166 14.96 5.53 -9.65
N PHE A 167 15.02 4.83 -10.75
CA PHE A 167 16.17 4.04 -11.17
C PHE A 167 16.30 4.08 -12.69
N SER A 168 17.45 3.64 -13.22
CA SER A 168 17.68 3.63 -14.67
C SER A 168 18.19 2.29 -15.13
N VAL A 169 17.80 1.87 -16.32
CA VAL A 169 18.32 0.66 -16.98
C VAL A 169 19.06 1.05 -18.26
N PRO A 170 20.18 0.37 -18.58
CA PRO A 170 21.05 0.75 -19.70
C PRO A 170 20.58 0.25 -21.06
N GLU A 171 19.66 -0.67 -21.12
CA GLU A 171 19.16 -1.28 -22.35
C GLU A 171 17.78 -1.91 -22.14
N ASP A 172 17.04 -2.10 -23.23
CA ASP A 172 15.78 -2.83 -23.23
C ASP A 172 16.01 -4.29 -22.81
N GLY A 173 15.19 -4.81 -21.91
CA GLY A 173 15.33 -6.20 -21.50
C GLY A 173 14.50 -6.61 -20.30
N TYR A 174 14.73 -7.84 -19.87
CA TYR A 174 14.09 -8.38 -18.67
C TYR A 174 14.99 -8.21 -17.46
N TYR A 175 14.39 -7.76 -16.38
CA TYR A 175 15.05 -7.50 -15.10
C TYR A 175 14.30 -8.18 -13.96
N ASN A 176 15.04 -8.63 -12.94
CA ASN A 176 14.47 -9.08 -11.68
C ASN A 176 14.62 -7.98 -10.63
N ILE A 177 13.66 -7.85 -9.76
CA ILE A 177 13.69 -6.89 -8.67
C ILE A 177 13.86 -7.63 -7.36
N THR A 178 14.84 -7.19 -6.56
CA THR A 178 15.08 -7.70 -5.22
C THR A 178 14.99 -6.55 -4.22
N VAL A 179 14.15 -6.70 -3.23
CA VAL A 179 13.98 -5.73 -2.14
C VAL A 179 14.71 -6.23 -0.91
N LYS A 180 15.60 -5.41 -0.35
CA LYS A 180 16.18 -5.69 0.96
C LYS A 180 15.30 -5.08 2.04
N GLY A 181 14.66 -5.92 2.82
CA GLY A 181 13.69 -5.51 3.81
C GLY A 181 13.79 -6.27 5.12
N ARG A 182 13.05 -5.77 6.11
CA ARG A 182 12.84 -6.42 7.40
C ARG A 182 11.43 -6.12 7.89
N GLN A 183 10.68 -7.14 8.21
CA GLN A 183 9.37 -7.04 8.85
C GLN A 183 9.45 -7.68 10.24
N ASN A 184 9.65 -6.88 11.28
CA ASN A 184 9.82 -7.38 12.66
C ASN A 184 8.77 -6.84 13.63
N TYR A 185 7.67 -6.26 13.13
CA TYR A 185 6.59 -5.71 13.94
C TYR A 185 5.38 -6.65 14.02
N ALA A 186 4.94 -7.21 12.89
CA ALA A 186 3.74 -8.04 12.82
C ALA A 186 4.07 -9.53 12.96
N ARG A 187 4.41 -9.96 14.18
CA ARG A 187 4.75 -11.37 14.45
C ARG A 187 3.52 -12.27 14.23
N GLY A 188 3.72 -13.30 13.40
CA GLY A 188 2.67 -14.26 13.04
C GLY A 188 1.71 -13.75 11.97
N SER A 189 2.06 -12.64 11.31
CA SER A 189 1.36 -12.07 10.17
C SER A 189 2.36 -11.63 9.12
N VAL A 190 1.88 -11.38 7.92
CA VAL A 190 2.64 -10.81 6.81
C VAL A 190 2.39 -9.30 6.71
N SER A 191 3.30 -8.59 6.07
CA SER A 191 3.11 -7.20 5.68
C SER A 191 3.10 -7.12 4.17
N SER A 192 1.96 -6.75 3.60
CA SER A 192 1.76 -6.77 2.14
C SER A 192 2.05 -5.42 1.50
N ARG A 193 2.54 -5.46 0.27
CA ARG A 193 2.80 -4.27 -0.57
C ARG A 193 2.34 -4.52 -1.98
N THR A 194 1.65 -3.53 -2.55
CA THR A 194 1.42 -3.46 -3.99
C THR A 194 2.63 -2.83 -4.66
N VAL A 195 3.08 -3.39 -5.75
CA VAL A 195 4.23 -2.93 -6.53
C VAL A 195 3.76 -2.26 -7.80
N TYR A 196 4.15 -1.01 -7.99
CA TYR A 196 3.92 -0.26 -9.23
C TYR A 196 5.26 -0.03 -9.93
N ILE A 197 5.27 -0.21 -11.24
CA ILE A 197 6.36 0.19 -12.13
C ILE A 197 5.82 1.27 -13.06
N ASP A 198 6.47 2.41 -13.11
CA ASP A 198 6.06 3.58 -13.90
C ASP A 198 4.61 4.04 -13.64
N GLY A 199 4.13 3.78 -12.42
CA GLY A 199 2.79 4.16 -11.95
C GLY A 199 1.68 3.16 -12.28
N GLU A 200 1.99 2.02 -12.87
CA GLU A 200 1.05 0.94 -13.19
C GLU A 200 1.44 -0.36 -12.47
N ILE A 201 0.46 -1.21 -12.18
CA ILE A 201 0.70 -2.57 -11.67
C ILE A 201 0.96 -3.45 -12.90
N PRO A 202 2.14 -4.07 -13.02
CA PRO A 202 2.50 -4.81 -14.25
C PRO A 202 1.61 -6.01 -14.52
N PHE A 203 1.23 -6.74 -13.48
CA PHE A 203 0.37 -7.93 -13.52
C PHE A 203 -0.22 -8.22 -12.13
N GLU A 204 -1.25 -9.05 -12.07
CA GLU A 204 -2.08 -9.31 -10.89
C GLU A 204 -1.27 -9.68 -9.64
N GLU A 205 -0.25 -10.53 -9.79
CA GLU A 205 0.56 -10.99 -8.68
C GLU A 205 1.40 -9.88 -8.01
N MET A 206 1.55 -8.71 -8.68
CA MET A 206 2.18 -7.52 -8.09
C MET A 206 1.22 -6.69 -7.21
N GLU A 207 -0.07 -7.01 -7.20
CA GLU A 207 -1.04 -6.37 -6.32
C GLU A 207 -0.76 -6.68 -4.84
N GLU A 208 -0.22 -7.88 -4.56
CA GLU A 208 0.11 -8.29 -3.20
C GLU A 208 1.42 -9.04 -3.10
N ILE A 209 2.49 -8.34 -2.80
CA ILE A 209 3.78 -8.93 -2.42
C ILE A 209 3.87 -9.00 -0.90
N SER A 210 3.99 -10.21 -0.36
CA SER A 210 4.02 -10.48 1.08
C SER A 210 5.44 -10.47 1.63
N PHE A 211 5.63 -9.75 2.74
CA PHE A 211 6.85 -9.74 3.54
C PHE A 211 6.58 -10.49 4.85
N GLU A 212 7.18 -11.65 4.97
CA GLU A 212 7.11 -12.50 6.15
C GLU A 212 7.75 -11.83 7.38
N TYR A 213 7.32 -12.27 8.59
CA TYR A 213 7.95 -11.83 9.81
C TYR A 213 9.39 -12.34 9.91
N GLU A 214 10.36 -11.41 9.92
CA GLU A 214 11.78 -11.70 10.04
C GLU A 214 12.48 -10.64 10.90
N ASN A 215 13.29 -11.08 11.87
CA ASN A 215 14.02 -10.15 12.73
C ASN A 215 15.23 -9.52 12.05
N ASP A 216 15.82 -10.23 11.11
CA ASP A 216 17.02 -9.82 10.42
C ASP A 216 16.69 -9.21 9.05
N TRP A 217 17.58 -8.35 8.55
CA TRP A 217 17.51 -7.84 7.20
C TRP A 217 17.78 -8.97 6.20
N ASN A 218 16.86 -9.19 5.30
CA ASN A 218 16.97 -10.20 4.24
C ASN A 218 16.67 -9.62 2.86
N ASN A 219 17.02 -10.34 1.83
CA ASN A 219 16.73 -10.01 0.45
C ASN A 219 15.52 -10.84 -0.01
N LEU A 220 14.46 -10.16 -0.44
CA LEU A 220 13.31 -10.76 -1.07
C LEU A 220 13.34 -10.44 -2.56
N THR A 221 13.59 -11.44 -3.41
CA THR A 221 13.38 -11.30 -4.85
C THR A 221 11.90 -11.49 -5.14
N LEU A 222 11.32 -10.58 -5.91
CA LEU A 222 9.93 -10.71 -6.32
C LEU A 222 9.80 -11.96 -7.19
N ALA A 223 9.01 -12.93 -6.73
CA ALA A 223 8.95 -14.27 -7.30
C ALA A 223 7.55 -14.87 -7.16
N ASP A 224 7.26 -15.88 -7.96
CA ASP A 224 6.05 -16.68 -7.84
C ASP A 224 6.05 -17.58 -6.58
N ALA A 225 4.97 -18.32 -6.38
CA ALA A 225 4.83 -19.23 -5.24
C ALA A 225 5.85 -20.38 -5.22
N ASP A 226 6.43 -20.71 -6.38
CA ASP A 226 7.47 -21.74 -6.52
C ASP A 226 8.87 -21.18 -6.35
N GLY A 227 9.01 -19.87 -6.16
CA GLY A 227 10.27 -19.17 -5.97
C GLY A 227 10.98 -18.78 -7.27
N ASN A 228 10.31 -18.85 -8.42
CA ASN A 228 10.88 -18.38 -9.68
C ASN A 228 10.77 -16.85 -9.76
N PRO A 229 11.87 -16.12 -9.95
CA PRO A 229 11.85 -14.67 -10.01
C PRO A 229 10.97 -14.14 -11.16
N TYR A 230 10.14 -13.15 -10.86
CA TYR A 230 9.40 -12.44 -11.90
C TYR A 230 10.35 -11.68 -12.81
N LYS A 231 10.10 -11.79 -14.10
CA LYS A 231 10.79 -11.04 -15.15
C LYS A 231 9.95 -9.83 -15.52
N ILE A 232 10.51 -8.66 -15.34
CA ILE A 232 9.85 -7.39 -15.67
C ILE A 232 10.57 -6.81 -16.88
N TYR A 233 9.82 -6.55 -17.96
CA TYR A 233 10.37 -5.93 -19.15
C TYR A 233 10.46 -4.42 -18.95
N LEU A 234 11.67 -3.88 -19.11
CA LEU A 234 11.95 -2.45 -19.01
C LEU A 234 12.65 -1.99 -20.29
N THR A 235 12.31 -0.80 -20.75
CA THR A 235 13.00 -0.15 -21.87
C THR A 235 14.22 0.61 -21.37
N GLU A 236 15.18 0.89 -22.24
CA GLU A 236 16.32 1.77 -21.87
C GLU A 236 15.82 3.11 -21.34
N GLY A 237 16.29 3.51 -20.17
CA GLY A 237 15.96 4.81 -19.61
C GLY A 237 15.70 4.80 -18.10
N THR A 238 15.00 5.82 -17.66
CA THR A 238 14.63 6.02 -16.26
C THR A 238 13.23 5.51 -15.99
N HIS A 239 13.10 4.73 -14.93
CA HIS A 239 11.87 4.13 -14.46
C HIS A 239 11.61 4.48 -13.01
N THR A 240 10.39 4.27 -12.56
CA THR A 240 10.02 4.39 -11.15
C THR A 240 9.52 3.06 -10.61
N ILE A 241 9.87 2.76 -9.37
CA ILE A 241 9.26 1.70 -8.58
C ILE A 241 8.60 2.31 -7.36
N ARG A 242 7.34 1.95 -7.12
CA ARG A 242 6.59 2.34 -5.94
C ARG A 242 6.13 1.09 -5.20
N LEU A 243 6.27 1.14 -3.88
CA LEU A 243 5.72 0.15 -2.97
C LEU A 243 4.64 0.83 -2.13
N GLU A 244 3.41 0.35 -2.22
CA GLU A 244 2.26 0.85 -1.46
C GLU A 244 1.84 -0.18 -0.43
N ALA A 245 1.66 0.23 0.81
CA ALA A 245 1.18 -0.64 1.87
C ALA A 245 -0.27 -1.03 1.62
N THR A 246 -0.57 -2.32 1.67
CA THR A 246 -1.90 -2.88 1.51
C THR A 246 -2.21 -3.87 2.62
N LEU A 247 -3.49 -4.11 2.88
CA LEU A 247 -3.96 -5.15 3.80
C LEU A 247 -3.93 -6.54 3.15
N GLY A 248 -3.79 -6.61 1.82
CA GLY A 248 -3.79 -7.85 1.06
C GLY A 248 -5.05 -8.67 1.31
N GLY A 249 -4.92 -9.98 1.30
CA GLY A 249 -6.03 -10.90 1.56
C GLY A 249 -6.68 -10.76 2.95
N SER A 250 -6.05 -10.03 3.88
CA SER A 250 -6.64 -9.75 5.19
C SER A 250 -7.68 -8.63 5.16
N GLY A 251 -7.72 -7.82 4.10
CA GLY A 251 -8.60 -6.65 3.99
C GLY A 251 -10.07 -7.03 4.12
N ILE A 252 -10.54 -7.98 3.32
CA ILE A 252 -11.94 -8.44 3.31
C ILE A 252 -12.34 -9.01 4.68
N LEU A 253 -11.45 -9.76 5.33
CA LEU A 253 -11.73 -10.31 6.66
C LEU A 253 -11.87 -9.22 7.72
N LEU A 254 -11.08 -8.16 7.62
CA LEU A 254 -11.17 -7.01 8.52
C LEU A 254 -12.46 -6.23 8.30
N GLU A 255 -12.87 -6.02 7.06
CA GLU A 255 -14.15 -5.38 6.70
C GLU A 255 -15.33 -6.16 7.29
N GLU A 256 -15.39 -7.49 7.08
CA GLU A 256 -16.42 -8.37 7.66
C GLU A 256 -16.43 -8.34 9.19
N LEU A 257 -15.25 -8.27 9.81
CA LEU A 257 -15.13 -8.17 11.27
C LEU A 257 -15.65 -6.83 11.78
N GLU A 258 -15.30 -5.71 11.14
CA GLU A 258 -15.78 -4.38 11.50
C GLU A 258 -17.30 -4.28 11.35
N ASP A 259 -17.85 -4.79 10.27
CA ASP A 259 -19.29 -4.88 10.06
C ASP A 259 -19.98 -5.67 11.18
N SER A 260 -19.39 -6.80 11.56
CA SER A 260 -19.91 -7.62 12.65
C SER A 260 -19.87 -6.88 13.99
N ILE A 261 -18.76 -6.20 14.29
CA ILE A 261 -18.63 -5.35 15.49
C ILE A 261 -19.63 -4.21 15.46
N TYR A 262 -19.84 -3.57 14.31
CA TYR A 262 -20.81 -2.49 14.17
C TYR A 262 -22.22 -3.00 14.46
N ARG A 263 -22.65 -4.12 13.90
CA ARG A 263 -23.95 -4.76 14.15
C ARG A 263 -24.12 -5.13 15.63
N LEU A 264 -23.10 -5.73 16.25
CA LEU A 264 -23.11 -6.04 17.67
C LEU A 264 -23.27 -4.78 18.54
N ASN A 265 -22.57 -3.70 18.21
CA ASN A 265 -22.71 -2.43 18.91
C ASN A 265 -24.10 -1.82 18.76
N GLN A 266 -24.74 -1.94 17.60
CA GLN A 266 -26.13 -1.51 17.40
C GLN A 266 -27.09 -2.29 18.31
N ILE A 267 -26.93 -3.60 18.36
CA ILE A 267 -27.71 -4.48 19.22
C ILE A 267 -27.49 -4.13 20.71
N TYR A 268 -26.21 -4.01 21.11
CA TYR A 268 -25.84 -3.64 22.48
C TYR A 268 -26.48 -2.31 22.91
N ARG A 269 -26.46 -1.29 22.05
CA ARG A 269 -27.11 -0.01 22.34
C ARG A 269 -28.61 -0.12 22.52
N LYS A 270 -29.31 -0.90 21.67
CA LYS A 270 -30.73 -1.17 21.82
C LYS A 270 -31.04 -1.85 23.17
N LEU A 271 -30.28 -2.89 23.50
CA LEU A 271 -30.43 -3.59 24.79
C LEU A 271 -30.14 -2.66 25.98
N LEU A 272 -29.08 -1.87 25.90
CA LEU A 272 -28.71 -0.93 26.97
C LEU A 272 -29.82 0.11 27.25
N VAL A 273 -30.47 0.61 26.19
CA VAL A 273 -31.58 1.55 26.33
C VAL A 273 -32.79 0.88 26.99
N TYR A 274 -33.04 -0.39 26.69
CA TYR A 274 -34.18 -1.13 27.20
C TYR A 274 -33.98 -1.68 28.62
N THR A 275 -32.82 -2.27 28.87
CA THR A 275 -32.52 -2.92 30.17
C THR A 275 -31.84 -2.00 31.16
N GLY A 276 -31.28 -0.89 30.73
CA GLY A 276 -30.40 -0.03 31.50
C GLY A 276 -28.98 -0.60 31.62
N ALA A 277 -28.07 0.21 32.19
CA ALA A 277 -26.66 -0.16 32.35
C ALA A 277 -26.41 -1.29 33.38
N THR A 278 -27.34 -1.46 34.30
CA THR A 278 -27.31 -2.53 35.32
C THR A 278 -28.64 -3.28 35.30
N PRO A 279 -28.78 -4.26 34.38
CA PRO A 279 -30.00 -5.06 34.27
C PRO A 279 -30.28 -5.82 35.58
N ASP A 280 -31.56 -5.88 35.96
CA ASP A 280 -31.98 -6.71 37.10
C ASP A 280 -31.94 -8.20 36.67
N GLN A 281 -31.14 -8.99 37.35
CA GLN A 281 -30.95 -10.42 37.03
C GLN A 281 -32.20 -11.27 37.29
N TYR A 282 -33.19 -10.79 38.05
CA TYR A 282 -34.41 -11.51 38.36
C TYR A 282 -35.60 -11.08 37.48
N ARG A 283 -35.43 -10.06 36.66
CA ARG A 283 -36.44 -9.55 35.75
C ARG A 283 -36.36 -10.24 34.40
N ASP A 284 -37.47 -10.78 33.95
CA ASP A 284 -37.62 -11.18 32.58
C ASP A 284 -37.91 -9.95 31.71
N TYR A 285 -37.00 -9.68 30.76
CA TYR A 285 -37.12 -8.56 29.84
C TYR A 285 -37.82 -8.93 28.55
N ASN A 286 -38.17 -10.21 28.33
CA ASN A 286 -38.80 -10.72 27.10
C ASN A 286 -38.11 -10.19 25.82
N ILE A 287 -36.78 -10.25 25.77
CA ILE A 287 -35.96 -9.65 24.70
C ILE A 287 -36.33 -10.29 23.36
N ASP A 288 -36.66 -11.58 23.35
CA ASP A 288 -37.12 -12.35 22.20
C ASP A 288 -38.40 -11.79 21.55
N GLN A 289 -39.28 -11.18 22.36
CA GLN A 289 -40.54 -10.58 21.91
C GLN A 289 -40.41 -9.11 21.55
N VAL A 290 -39.57 -8.36 22.30
CA VAL A 290 -39.41 -6.91 22.13
C VAL A 290 -38.44 -6.59 21.00
N TYR A 291 -37.39 -7.40 20.85
CA TYR A 291 -36.34 -7.24 19.85
C TYR A 291 -36.00 -8.59 19.20
N PRO A 292 -36.92 -9.18 18.42
CA PRO A 292 -36.67 -10.47 17.77
C PRO A 292 -35.42 -10.47 16.89
N GLU A 293 -35.08 -9.33 16.30
CA GLU A 293 -33.87 -9.15 15.48
C GLU A 293 -32.57 -9.37 16.28
N VAL A 294 -32.59 -9.21 17.60
CA VAL A 294 -31.43 -9.51 18.45
C VAL A 294 -31.15 -11.00 18.50
N MET A 295 -32.23 -11.81 18.54
CA MET A 295 -32.11 -13.25 18.59
C MET A 295 -31.67 -13.83 17.23
N GLU A 296 -32.01 -13.16 16.12
CA GLU A 296 -31.59 -13.57 14.79
C GLU A 296 -30.13 -13.24 14.52
N ALA A 297 -29.62 -12.19 15.17
CA ALA A 297 -28.24 -11.70 14.98
C ALA A 297 -27.22 -12.32 15.95
N MET A 298 -27.69 -13.06 16.96
CA MET A 298 -26.83 -13.84 17.89
C MET A 298 -26.65 -15.27 17.41
#